data_aa1e3c0105e5a415c590813dad378d0f
#
_entry.id   aa1e3c0105e5a415c590813dad378d0f
#
_cell.length_a   1.000
_cell.length_b   1.000
_cell.length_c   1.000
_cell.angle_alpha   90.00
_cell.angle_beta   90.00
_cell.angle_gamma   90.00
#
_symmetry.space_group_name_H-M   'P 1'
#
loop_
_entity.id
_entity.type
_entity.pdbx_description
1 polymer ?
#
loop_
_entity_poly.entity_id
_entity_poly.type
_entity_poly.pdbx_seq_one_letter_code
_entity_poly.pdbx_strand_id
1 'polypeptide(L)'
;MRIVVLAGGDSPERDVSLASGQAVCAALLRLGHEVKVIDPQIDLPVVLQQEAPDFVWIALHGDKGENGSLQGLLDWLHLPYNGPGVLTSALAMNKITSKQLFRAEGIPTPPYRTAHTNPERVICEEWVEYLDLPLVVKPAEAGSTVGITICHRLEDLPGAVSLALRYSQQVLIEQFVPGQELTVAVLDGLVLPAIEIVPKGGFYDYEAKYAAGGSIHLIPPRLSASTLKAAVDAAYRACQIVGSTGLVRADLRVDPEGRPWVLEVNTLPGMTATSLAPEAAQAAGLTFDQLVGRLLERHLH
;
A
#
# COMPACT_ATOMS: atom_id res chain seq x y z
N MET A 1 13.14 -5.20 -25.14
CA MET A 1 11.67 -5.38 -25.02
C MET A 1 11.01 -4.03 -25.22
N ARG A 2 9.78 -4.05 -25.77
CA ARG A 2 8.88 -2.89 -25.80
C ARG A 2 8.04 -2.90 -24.52
N ILE A 3 8.19 -1.89 -23.70
CA ILE A 3 7.52 -1.80 -22.40
C ILE A 3 6.60 -0.59 -22.38
N VAL A 4 5.35 -0.80 -22.02
CA VAL A 4 4.42 0.30 -21.72
C VAL A 4 4.44 0.54 -20.21
N VAL A 5 4.69 1.78 -19.80
CA VAL A 5 4.56 2.22 -18.41
C VAL A 5 3.23 2.95 -18.26
N LEU A 6 2.31 2.39 -17.48
CA LEU A 6 1.03 3.03 -17.16
C LEU A 6 1.22 3.95 -15.95
N ALA A 7 1.06 5.26 -16.14
CA ALA A 7 1.23 6.27 -15.10
C ALA A 7 0.23 7.41 -15.26
N GLY A 8 -0.22 8.00 -14.18
CA GLY A 8 -1.26 9.04 -14.14
C GLY A 8 -2.55 8.48 -13.54
N GLY A 9 -3.57 8.29 -14.38
CA GLY A 9 -4.89 7.83 -13.95
C GLY A 9 -5.73 8.92 -13.28
N ASP A 10 -6.85 8.53 -12.69
CA ASP A 10 -7.89 9.42 -12.14
C ASP A 10 -7.96 9.40 -10.59
N SER A 11 -7.03 8.68 -9.92
CA SER A 11 -6.98 8.62 -8.47
C SER A 11 -6.40 9.91 -7.84
N PRO A 12 -6.66 10.16 -6.55
CA PRO A 12 -6.00 11.25 -5.81
C PRO A 12 -4.46 11.14 -5.77
N GLU A 13 -3.91 9.98 -6.08
CA GLU A 13 -2.46 9.70 -6.10
C GLU A 13 -1.80 9.91 -7.48
N ARG A 14 -2.50 10.60 -8.39
CA ARG A 14 -2.04 10.84 -9.78
C ARG A 14 -0.62 11.39 -9.87
N ASP A 15 -0.27 12.39 -9.07
CA ASP A 15 1.06 13.01 -9.12
C ASP A 15 2.17 12.05 -8.69
N VAL A 16 1.90 11.20 -7.70
CA VAL A 16 2.81 10.15 -7.25
C VAL A 16 2.98 9.08 -8.33
N SER A 17 1.89 8.73 -9.00
CA SER A 17 1.89 7.81 -10.14
C SER A 17 2.75 8.34 -11.30
N LEU A 18 2.58 9.60 -11.68
CA LEU A 18 3.39 10.23 -12.73
C LEU A 18 4.87 10.28 -12.37
N ALA A 19 5.21 10.64 -11.12
CA ALA A 19 6.59 10.65 -10.65
C ALA A 19 7.21 9.25 -10.61
N SER A 20 6.46 8.25 -10.14
CA SER A 20 6.88 6.83 -10.15
C SER A 20 7.11 6.33 -11.58
N GLY A 21 6.16 6.63 -12.48
CA GLY A 21 6.26 6.27 -13.90
C GLY A 21 7.47 6.86 -14.59
N GLN A 22 7.79 8.14 -14.32
CA GLN A 22 8.98 8.80 -14.85
C GLN A 22 10.27 8.15 -14.34
N ALA A 23 10.36 7.85 -13.05
CA ALA A 23 11.55 7.22 -12.47
C ALA A 23 11.78 5.82 -13.04
N VAL A 24 10.71 5.02 -13.16
CA VAL A 24 10.76 3.67 -13.74
C VAL A 24 11.10 3.73 -15.24
N CYS A 25 10.48 4.63 -16.00
CA CYS A 25 10.78 4.82 -17.41
C CYS A 25 12.29 5.10 -17.63
N ALA A 26 12.85 6.03 -16.84
CA ALA A 26 14.27 6.34 -16.91
C ALA A 26 15.17 5.13 -16.58
N ALA A 27 14.81 4.32 -15.61
CA ALA A 27 15.53 3.10 -15.26
C ALA A 27 15.45 2.05 -16.38
N LEU A 28 14.28 1.80 -16.93
CA LEU A 28 14.07 0.84 -18.03
C LEU A 28 14.83 1.25 -19.30
N LEU A 29 14.89 2.55 -19.61
CA LEU A 29 15.70 3.07 -20.73
C LEU A 29 17.20 2.82 -20.48
N ARG A 30 17.73 3.03 -19.25
CA ARG A 30 19.13 2.70 -18.91
C ARG A 30 19.41 1.22 -18.98
N LEU A 31 18.42 0.36 -18.73
CA LEU A 31 18.51 -1.10 -18.89
C LEU A 31 18.40 -1.56 -20.37
N GLY A 32 18.26 -0.63 -21.32
CA GLY A 32 18.26 -0.93 -22.75
C GLY A 32 16.92 -1.35 -23.32
N HIS A 33 15.82 -1.02 -22.67
CA HIS A 33 14.47 -1.30 -23.18
C HIS A 33 13.89 -0.12 -23.99
N GLU A 34 12.96 -0.41 -24.87
CA GLU A 34 12.13 0.60 -25.54
C GLU A 34 10.92 0.88 -24.66
N VAL A 35 10.70 2.13 -24.25
CA VAL A 35 9.69 2.47 -23.25
C VAL A 35 8.74 3.54 -23.75
N LYS A 36 7.44 3.31 -23.57
CA LYS A 36 6.38 4.29 -23.82
C LYS A 36 5.57 4.50 -22.53
N VAL A 37 5.42 5.74 -22.10
CA VAL A 37 4.56 6.09 -20.96
C VAL A 37 3.16 6.42 -21.49
N ILE A 38 2.14 5.84 -20.88
CA ILE A 38 0.73 6.03 -21.22
C ILE A 38 -0.04 6.39 -19.95
N ASP A 39 -0.79 7.48 -20.04
CA ASP A 39 -1.80 7.85 -19.03
C ASP A 39 -3.12 7.14 -19.40
N PRO A 40 -3.58 6.15 -18.61
CA PRO A 40 -4.70 5.31 -19.01
C PRO A 40 -6.03 6.09 -19.05
N GLN A 41 -6.76 5.90 -20.14
CA GLN A 41 -8.11 6.40 -20.36
C GLN A 41 -9.06 5.23 -20.65
N ILE A 42 -10.33 5.52 -20.95
CA ILE A 42 -11.36 4.50 -21.21
C ILE A 42 -11.01 3.58 -22.39
N ASP A 43 -10.21 4.06 -23.32
CA ASP A 43 -9.75 3.32 -24.51
C ASP A 43 -8.46 2.52 -24.30
N LEU A 44 -7.97 2.41 -23.08
CA LEU A 44 -6.73 1.70 -22.75
C LEU A 44 -6.61 0.31 -23.40
N PRO A 45 -7.66 -0.54 -23.47
CA PRO A 45 -7.56 -1.85 -24.14
C PRO A 45 -7.16 -1.73 -25.61
N VAL A 46 -7.73 -0.76 -26.32
CA VAL A 46 -7.43 -0.52 -27.75
C VAL A 46 -6.00 -0.01 -27.92
N VAL A 47 -5.60 0.91 -27.05
CA VAL A 47 -4.24 1.47 -27.07
C VAL A 47 -3.21 0.38 -26.83
N LEU A 48 -3.40 -0.49 -25.83
CA LEU A 48 -2.49 -1.61 -25.54
C LEU A 48 -2.40 -2.62 -26.70
N GLN A 49 -3.52 -2.89 -27.37
CA GLN A 49 -3.51 -3.75 -28.57
C GLN A 49 -2.74 -3.13 -29.75
N GLN A 50 -2.84 -1.81 -29.94
CA GLN A 50 -2.10 -1.09 -30.98
C GLN A 50 -0.59 -1.01 -30.70
N GLU A 51 -0.24 -0.74 -29.45
CA GLU A 51 1.17 -0.66 -29.01
C GLU A 51 1.84 -2.04 -28.98
N ALA A 52 1.06 -3.11 -28.76
CA ALA A 52 1.52 -4.50 -28.70
C ALA A 52 2.80 -4.64 -27.83
N PRO A 53 2.79 -4.21 -26.55
CA PRO A 53 3.97 -4.29 -25.70
C PRO A 53 4.31 -5.73 -25.35
N ASP A 54 5.59 -5.98 -25.09
CA ASP A 54 6.06 -7.26 -24.53
C ASP A 54 5.76 -7.35 -23.02
N PHE A 55 5.66 -6.18 -22.35
CA PHE A 55 5.41 -6.06 -20.90
C PHE A 55 4.72 -4.73 -20.56
N VAL A 56 3.87 -4.74 -19.55
CA VAL A 56 3.21 -3.55 -19.02
C VAL A 56 3.71 -3.29 -17.60
N TRP A 57 4.34 -2.13 -17.37
CA TRP A 57 4.70 -1.69 -16.04
C TRP A 57 3.57 -0.84 -15.45
N ILE A 58 2.98 -1.33 -14.36
CA ILE A 58 1.95 -0.60 -13.62
C ILE A 58 2.66 0.32 -12.62
N ALA A 59 2.58 1.63 -12.86
CA ALA A 59 3.02 2.68 -11.94
C ALA A 59 1.82 3.51 -11.43
N LEU A 60 0.60 2.99 -11.61
CA LEU A 60 -0.61 3.58 -11.05
C LEU A 60 -0.69 3.30 -9.56
N HIS A 61 -1.27 4.24 -8.80
CA HIS A 61 -1.50 4.11 -7.37
C HIS A 61 -2.98 4.34 -7.06
N GLY A 62 -3.45 3.57 -6.06
CA GLY A 62 -4.85 3.59 -5.63
C GLY A 62 -5.82 3.01 -6.64
N ASP A 63 -7.09 2.90 -6.24
CA ASP A 63 -8.24 2.49 -7.03
C ASP A 63 -7.96 1.39 -8.07
N LYS A 64 -8.31 1.61 -9.32
CA LYS A 64 -8.22 0.64 -10.45
C LYS A 64 -6.80 0.11 -10.71
N GLY A 65 -5.78 0.87 -10.31
CA GLY A 65 -4.38 0.43 -10.44
C GLY A 65 -4.01 -0.71 -9.50
N GLU A 66 -4.61 -0.74 -8.31
CA GLU A 66 -4.24 -1.63 -7.20
C GLU A 66 -5.32 -2.61 -6.77
N ASN A 67 -6.58 -2.46 -7.24
CA ASN A 67 -7.72 -3.26 -6.80
C ASN A 67 -7.99 -4.55 -7.60
N GLY A 68 -7.14 -4.86 -8.58
CA GLY A 68 -7.30 -6.04 -9.45
C GLY A 68 -7.99 -5.75 -10.79
N SER A 69 -8.62 -4.58 -10.97
CA SER A 69 -9.34 -4.26 -12.21
C SER A 69 -8.40 -4.17 -13.42
N LEU A 70 -7.29 -3.45 -13.27
CA LEU A 70 -6.28 -3.35 -14.33
C LEU A 70 -5.58 -4.69 -14.56
N GLN A 71 -5.24 -5.40 -13.49
CA GLN A 71 -4.63 -6.72 -13.55
C GLN A 71 -5.52 -7.69 -14.38
N GLY A 72 -6.85 -7.68 -14.13
CA GLY A 72 -7.80 -8.49 -14.87
C GLY A 72 -7.89 -8.11 -16.37
N LEU A 73 -7.79 -6.83 -16.70
CA LEU A 73 -7.70 -6.40 -18.09
C LEU A 73 -6.42 -6.92 -18.76
N LEU A 74 -5.27 -6.82 -18.07
CA LEU A 74 -3.99 -7.27 -18.63
C LEU A 74 -3.94 -8.79 -18.76
N ASP A 75 -4.51 -9.54 -17.79
CA ASP A 75 -4.67 -11.00 -17.87
C ASP A 75 -5.51 -11.39 -19.11
N TRP A 76 -6.64 -10.69 -19.34
CA TRP A 76 -7.49 -10.92 -20.51
C TRP A 76 -6.78 -10.63 -21.83
N LEU A 77 -5.90 -9.63 -21.85
CA LEU A 77 -5.08 -9.29 -23.02
C LEU A 77 -3.81 -10.14 -23.15
N HIS A 78 -3.57 -11.07 -22.23
CA HIS A 78 -2.35 -11.90 -22.16
C HIS A 78 -1.06 -11.06 -22.09
N LEU A 79 -1.10 -9.90 -21.44
CA LEU A 79 0.03 -9.01 -21.27
C LEU A 79 0.65 -9.22 -19.89
N PRO A 80 1.93 -9.60 -19.78
CA PRO A 80 2.62 -9.70 -18.50
C PRO A 80 2.83 -8.31 -17.88
N TYR A 81 2.77 -8.23 -16.52
CA TYR A 81 2.89 -6.98 -15.78
C TYR A 81 3.59 -7.19 -14.42
N ASN A 82 4.11 -6.11 -13.82
CA ASN A 82 4.69 -6.15 -12.47
C ASN A 82 3.61 -6.21 -11.39
N GLY A 83 4.01 -6.75 -10.23
CA GLY A 83 3.13 -6.87 -9.06
C GLY A 83 2.27 -8.13 -9.08
N PRO A 84 1.36 -8.27 -8.11
CA PRO A 84 0.52 -9.45 -7.97
C PRO A 84 -0.70 -9.41 -8.89
N GLY A 85 -1.32 -10.58 -9.09
CA GLY A 85 -2.54 -10.73 -9.88
C GLY A 85 -3.81 -10.22 -9.21
N VAL A 86 -4.94 -10.47 -9.86
CA VAL A 86 -6.28 -9.96 -9.51
C VAL A 86 -6.65 -10.24 -8.05
N LEU A 87 -6.56 -11.50 -7.62
CA LEU A 87 -7.00 -11.90 -6.28
C LEU A 87 -6.22 -11.17 -5.18
N THR A 88 -4.91 -11.19 -5.26
CA THR A 88 -4.04 -10.55 -4.27
C THR A 88 -4.25 -9.05 -4.22
N SER A 89 -4.36 -8.39 -5.38
CA SER A 89 -4.63 -6.96 -5.48
C SER A 89 -5.96 -6.60 -4.82
N ALA A 90 -7.03 -7.34 -5.11
CA ALA A 90 -8.33 -7.11 -4.52
C ALA A 90 -8.35 -7.36 -2.99
N LEU A 91 -7.71 -8.45 -2.53
CA LEU A 91 -7.62 -8.76 -1.10
C LEU A 91 -6.83 -7.70 -0.32
N ALA A 92 -5.69 -7.26 -0.84
CA ALA A 92 -4.83 -6.29 -0.19
C ALA A 92 -5.47 -4.88 -0.17
N MET A 93 -6.13 -4.47 -1.25
CA MET A 93 -6.79 -3.17 -1.35
C MET A 93 -7.93 -3.02 -0.34
N ASN A 94 -8.69 -4.10 -0.09
CA ASN A 94 -9.77 -4.08 0.88
C ASN A 94 -9.23 -4.38 2.29
N LYS A 95 -9.05 -3.31 3.10
CA LYS A 95 -8.50 -3.38 4.46
C LYS A 95 -9.30 -4.31 5.39
N ILE A 96 -10.61 -4.39 5.22
CA ILE A 96 -11.48 -5.26 6.03
C ILE A 96 -11.16 -6.72 5.72
N THR A 97 -11.11 -7.08 4.44
CA THR A 97 -10.80 -8.45 4.01
C THR A 97 -9.38 -8.86 4.39
N SER A 98 -8.39 -7.98 4.19
CA SER A 98 -7.01 -8.22 4.65
C SER A 98 -6.96 -8.52 6.15
N LYS A 99 -7.64 -7.70 6.98
CA LYS A 99 -7.67 -7.90 8.43
C LYS A 99 -8.40 -9.15 8.88
N GLN A 100 -9.42 -9.59 8.13
CA GLN A 100 -10.08 -10.88 8.37
C GLN A 100 -9.08 -12.04 8.13
N LEU A 101 -8.30 -11.98 7.06
CA LEU A 101 -7.23 -12.96 6.79
C LEU A 101 -6.16 -12.91 7.88
N PHE A 102 -5.70 -11.72 8.28
CA PHE A 102 -4.71 -11.58 9.35
C PHE A 102 -5.19 -12.21 10.65
N ARG A 103 -6.44 -11.97 11.04
CA ARG A 103 -7.02 -12.56 12.26
C ARG A 103 -7.16 -14.08 12.16
N ALA A 104 -7.59 -14.61 11.02
CA ALA A 104 -7.72 -16.04 10.80
C ALA A 104 -6.39 -16.78 10.97
N GLU A 105 -5.29 -16.15 10.56
CA GLU A 105 -3.93 -16.67 10.66
C GLU A 105 -3.17 -16.26 11.94
N GLY A 106 -3.84 -15.58 12.87
CA GLY A 106 -3.21 -15.12 14.10
C GLY A 106 -2.11 -14.08 13.88
N ILE A 107 -2.20 -13.28 12.82
CA ILE A 107 -1.33 -12.14 12.57
C ILE A 107 -1.90 -10.94 13.36
N PRO A 108 -1.11 -10.30 14.25
CA PRO A 108 -1.60 -9.18 15.03
C PRO A 108 -2.04 -8.01 14.14
N THR A 109 -3.28 -7.57 14.31
CA THR A 109 -3.84 -6.37 13.66
C THR A 109 -4.72 -5.66 14.67
N PRO A 110 -4.80 -4.31 14.67
CA PRO A 110 -5.61 -3.57 15.62
C PRO A 110 -7.04 -4.10 15.71
N PRO A 111 -7.64 -4.21 16.91
CA PRO A 111 -9.06 -4.52 17.06
C PRO A 111 -9.90 -3.55 16.23
N TYR A 112 -10.94 -4.05 15.58
CA TYR A 112 -11.75 -3.23 14.67
C TYR A 112 -13.21 -3.65 14.60
N ARG A 113 -14.03 -2.74 14.10
CA ARG A 113 -15.42 -2.92 13.65
C ARG A 113 -15.56 -2.40 12.23
N THR A 114 -16.63 -2.79 11.58
CA THR A 114 -16.95 -2.36 10.21
C THR A 114 -18.32 -1.72 10.17
N ALA A 115 -18.45 -0.63 9.41
CA ALA A 115 -19.74 0.01 9.15
C ALA A 115 -20.06 -0.05 7.66
N HIS A 116 -21.35 -0.28 7.36
CA HIS A 116 -21.91 -0.27 6.02
C HIS A 116 -23.06 0.72 6.01
N THR A 117 -23.01 1.78 5.26
CA THR A 117 -24.14 2.59 4.77
C THR A 117 -24.96 3.49 5.69
N ASN A 118 -24.94 3.42 7.01
CA ASN A 118 -25.71 4.40 7.82
C ASN A 118 -24.93 4.86 9.05
N PRO A 119 -24.44 6.14 9.05
CA PRO A 119 -23.71 6.69 10.19
C PRO A 119 -24.51 6.71 11.50
N GLU A 120 -25.84 6.86 11.43
CA GLU A 120 -26.71 6.91 12.62
C GLU A 120 -26.81 5.56 13.35
N ARG A 121 -26.60 4.45 12.63
CA ARG A 121 -26.58 3.11 13.22
C ARG A 121 -25.24 2.71 13.83
N VAL A 122 -24.20 3.46 13.55
CA VAL A 122 -22.83 3.19 14.01
C VAL A 122 -22.62 3.61 15.47
N ILE A 123 -23.52 4.43 16.01
CA ILE A 123 -23.48 4.93 17.39
C ILE A 123 -24.31 4.01 18.30
N CYS A 124 -24.10 2.72 18.24
CA CYS A 124 -24.53 1.89 19.35
C CYS A 124 -23.42 1.88 20.38
N GLU A 125 -23.73 2.26 21.60
CA GLU A 125 -22.82 2.17 22.77
C GLU A 125 -22.15 0.80 22.85
N GLU A 126 -22.80 -0.27 22.38
CA GLU A 126 -22.26 -1.63 22.25
C GLU A 126 -21.02 -1.75 21.34
N TRP A 127 -20.77 -0.80 20.42
CA TRP A 127 -19.60 -0.84 19.54
C TRP A 127 -18.36 -0.32 20.23
N VAL A 128 -18.57 0.54 21.19
CA VAL A 128 -17.53 1.21 21.95
C VAL A 128 -17.03 0.37 23.13
N GLU A 129 -17.87 -0.53 23.63
CA GLU A 129 -17.48 -1.41 24.75
C GLU A 129 -16.28 -2.32 24.43
N TYR A 130 -15.95 -2.49 23.14
CA TYR A 130 -14.86 -3.36 22.68
C TYR A 130 -13.67 -2.64 22.04
N LEU A 131 -13.71 -1.33 21.89
CA LEU A 131 -12.65 -0.52 21.30
C LEU A 131 -12.37 0.70 22.17
N ASP A 132 -11.13 0.84 22.58
CA ASP A 132 -10.68 2.00 23.38
C ASP A 132 -10.42 3.21 22.47
N LEU A 133 -10.76 4.41 22.96
CA LEU A 133 -10.36 5.66 22.34
C LEU A 133 -8.84 5.89 22.47
N PRO A 134 -8.21 6.52 21.48
CA PRO A 134 -8.75 7.04 20.23
C PRO A 134 -9.08 5.95 19.20
N LEU A 135 -10.03 6.24 18.31
CA LEU A 135 -10.38 5.37 17.19
C LEU A 135 -9.89 5.95 15.86
N VAL A 136 -9.50 5.09 14.94
CA VAL A 136 -9.17 5.48 13.56
C VAL A 136 -10.28 5.00 12.64
N VAL A 137 -10.94 5.95 12.00
CA VAL A 137 -11.99 5.70 11.01
C VAL A 137 -11.40 5.88 9.64
N LYS A 138 -11.56 4.88 8.78
CA LYS A 138 -11.00 4.92 7.41
C LYS A 138 -11.87 4.19 6.40
N PRO A 139 -11.88 4.63 5.13
CA PRO A 139 -12.48 3.88 4.04
C PRO A 139 -11.82 2.49 3.92
N ALA A 140 -12.59 1.47 3.58
CA ALA A 140 -12.04 0.12 3.41
C ALA A 140 -11.11 0.01 2.20
N GLU A 141 -11.35 0.79 1.14
CA GLU A 141 -10.72 0.64 -0.18
C GLU A 141 -10.09 1.95 -0.70
N ALA A 142 -9.55 2.79 0.18
CA ALA A 142 -8.84 4.00 -0.23
C ALA A 142 -7.36 3.94 0.16
N GLY A 143 -6.50 4.53 -0.68
CA GLY A 143 -5.08 4.71 -0.43
C GLY A 143 -4.75 6.05 0.23
N SER A 144 -3.46 6.29 0.47
CA SER A 144 -2.83 7.58 0.85
C SER A 144 -3.50 8.38 1.94
N THR A 145 -4.06 7.73 2.95
CA THR A 145 -4.67 8.40 4.12
C THR A 145 -5.93 9.22 3.78
N VAL A 146 -6.47 9.09 2.56
CA VAL A 146 -7.68 9.81 2.13
C VAL A 146 -8.90 9.34 2.94
N GLY A 147 -9.67 10.29 3.49
CA GLY A 147 -10.88 10.00 4.26
C GLY A 147 -10.64 9.39 5.64
N ILE A 148 -9.39 9.40 6.14
CA ILE A 148 -9.03 8.91 7.49
C ILE A 148 -9.30 10.02 8.53
N THR A 149 -9.85 9.61 9.67
CA THR A 149 -10.06 10.49 10.83
C THR A 149 -9.66 9.78 12.11
N ILE A 150 -8.91 10.44 12.99
CA ILE A 150 -8.67 9.97 14.36
C ILE A 150 -9.70 10.62 15.27
N CYS A 151 -10.56 9.80 15.87
CA CYS A 151 -11.60 10.23 16.79
C CYS A 151 -11.12 10.09 18.23
N HIS A 152 -10.96 11.22 18.94
CA HIS A 152 -10.60 11.24 20.34
C HIS A 152 -11.83 11.18 21.25
N ARG A 153 -13.02 11.42 20.70
CA ARG A 153 -14.31 11.38 21.38
C ARG A 153 -15.32 10.65 20.53
N LEU A 154 -16.31 10.03 21.18
CA LEU A 154 -17.35 9.28 20.50
C LEU A 154 -18.26 10.15 19.63
N GLU A 155 -18.47 11.40 20.06
CA GLU A 155 -19.30 12.35 19.31
C GLU A 155 -18.73 12.67 17.92
N ASP A 156 -17.41 12.47 17.70
CA ASP A 156 -16.75 12.70 16.42
C ASP A 156 -17.00 11.55 15.42
N LEU A 157 -17.39 10.36 15.91
CA LEU A 157 -17.49 9.14 15.12
C LEU A 157 -18.48 9.23 13.95
N PRO A 158 -19.72 9.78 14.09
CA PRO A 158 -20.65 9.87 12.96
C PRO A 158 -20.12 10.71 11.80
N GLY A 159 -19.50 11.83 12.14
CA GLY A 159 -18.87 12.71 11.14
C GLY A 159 -17.73 12.02 10.40
N ALA A 160 -16.89 11.30 11.12
CA ALA A 160 -15.78 10.53 10.58
C ALA A 160 -16.25 9.40 9.66
N VAL A 161 -17.28 8.64 10.07
CA VAL A 161 -17.89 7.60 9.24
C VAL A 161 -18.51 8.20 7.98
N SER A 162 -19.25 9.31 8.10
CA SER A 162 -19.84 10.01 6.95
C SER A 162 -18.78 10.49 5.97
N LEU A 163 -17.63 10.95 6.46
CA LEU A 163 -16.50 11.32 5.61
C LEU A 163 -15.91 10.11 4.88
N ALA A 164 -15.64 9.01 5.59
CA ALA A 164 -15.07 7.80 5.02
C ALA A 164 -16.00 7.16 3.96
N LEU A 165 -17.32 7.20 4.16
CA LEU A 165 -18.32 6.71 3.21
C LEU A 165 -18.37 7.49 1.88
N ARG A 166 -17.72 8.66 1.78
CA ARG A 166 -17.57 9.36 0.48
C ARG A 166 -16.57 8.67 -0.45
N TYR A 167 -15.68 7.84 0.12
CA TYR A 167 -14.57 7.22 -0.60
C TYR A 167 -14.69 5.69 -0.72
N SER A 168 -15.55 5.04 0.09
CA SER A 168 -15.79 3.60 0.02
C SER A 168 -17.17 3.27 0.56
N GLN A 169 -17.79 2.21 0.05
CA GLN A 169 -19.08 1.73 0.56
C GLN A 169 -18.96 1.08 1.95
N GLN A 170 -17.76 0.77 2.37
CA GLN A 170 -17.46 0.14 3.66
C GLN A 170 -16.45 0.99 4.44
N VAL A 171 -16.63 1.05 5.74
CA VAL A 171 -15.77 1.80 6.65
C VAL A 171 -15.18 0.86 7.69
N LEU A 172 -13.88 0.97 7.89
CA LEU A 172 -13.14 0.34 8.96
C LEU A 172 -13.02 1.33 10.12
N ILE A 173 -13.40 0.89 11.32
CA ILE A 173 -13.22 1.62 12.57
C ILE A 173 -12.31 0.76 13.44
N GLU A 174 -11.10 1.20 13.69
CA GLU A 174 -10.10 0.43 14.44
C GLU A 174 -9.55 1.21 15.63
N GLN A 175 -9.08 0.49 16.62
CA GLN A 175 -8.37 1.07 17.74
C GLN A 175 -7.06 1.72 17.28
N PHE A 176 -6.81 2.94 17.70
CA PHE A 176 -5.53 3.59 17.46
C PHE A 176 -4.42 2.88 18.25
N VAL A 177 -3.36 2.49 17.60
CA VAL A 177 -2.17 1.92 18.24
C VAL A 177 -1.14 3.03 18.44
N PRO A 178 -0.84 3.44 19.66
CA PRO A 178 0.26 4.37 19.93
C PRO A 178 1.61 3.70 19.66
N GLY A 179 2.68 4.49 19.57
CA GLY A 179 4.05 4.00 19.42
C GLY A 179 4.65 4.27 18.04
N GLN A 180 5.55 3.39 17.60
CA GLN A 180 6.35 3.60 16.40
C GLN A 180 5.63 3.10 15.14
N GLU A 181 5.78 3.85 14.05
CA GLU A 181 5.29 3.44 12.73
C GLU A 181 6.43 2.83 11.93
N LEU A 182 6.20 1.63 11.42
CA LEU A 182 7.17 0.88 10.65
C LEU A 182 6.60 0.48 9.29
N THR A 183 7.50 0.33 8.35
CA THR A 183 7.21 -0.32 7.08
C THR A 183 8.25 -1.39 6.77
N VAL A 184 7.80 -2.49 6.19
CA VAL A 184 8.63 -3.61 5.77
C VAL A 184 8.30 -3.95 4.32
N ALA A 185 9.27 -3.78 3.44
CA ALA A 185 9.12 -4.20 2.05
C ALA A 185 9.61 -5.65 1.86
N VAL A 186 8.94 -6.37 0.98
CA VAL A 186 9.27 -7.75 0.60
C VAL A 186 9.39 -7.80 -0.92
N LEU A 187 10.54 -8.25 -1.40
CA LEU A 187 10.85 -8.42 -2.83
C LEU A 187 10.98 -9.91 -3.15
N ASP A 188 9.97 -10.49 -3.81
CA ASP A 188 9.94 -11.93 -4.17
C ASP A 188 10.29 -12.88 -3.00
N GLY A 189 9.71 -12.62 -1.84
CA GLY A 189 9.95 -13.37 -0.62
C GLY A 189 11.21 -12.96 0.17
N LEU A 190 12.06 -12.12 -0.40
CA LEU A 190 13.19 -11.53 0.32
C LEU A 190 12.70 -10.33 1.13
N VAL A 191 12.84 -10.40 2.46
CA VAL A 191 12.54 -9.28 3.34
C VAL A 191 13.66 -8.25 3.25
N LEU A 192 13.29 -7.01 2.91
CA LEU A 192 14.21 -5.87 2.89
C LEU A 192 14.31 -5.23 4.29
N PRO A 193 15.35 -4.41 4.56
CA PRO A 193 15.50 -3.72 5.83
C PRO A 193 14.23 -2.93 6.19
N ALA A 194 13.74 -3.11 7.42
CA ALA A 194 12.60 -2.35 7.93
C ALA A 194 12.96 -0.89 8.12
N ILE A 195 11.98 -0.02 7.91
CA ILE A 195 12.10 1.44 8.06
C ILE A 195 11.17 1.90 9.17
N GLU A 196 11.69 2.66 10.13
CA GLU A 196 10.86 3.44 11.05
C GLU A 196 10.54 4.79 10.42
N ILE A 197 9.26 5.15 10.43
CA ILE A 197 8.75 6.41 9.89
C ILE A 197 8.46 7.33 11.06
N VAL A 198 9.12 8.49 11.08
CA VAL A 198 8.93 9.51 12.12
C VAL A 198 8.33 10.75 11.45
N PRO A 199 6.99 10.89 11.45
CA PRO A 199 6.33 12.05 10.85
C PRO A 199 6.60 13.31 11.67
N LYS A 200 6.92 14.42 11.04
CA LYS A 200 7.16 15.69 11.73
C LYS A 200 5.90 16.29 12.38
N GLY A 201 4.73 16.02 11.81
CA GLY A 201 3.42 16.46 12.29
C GLY A 201 2.77 15.52 13.33
N GLY A 202 3.43 14.45 13.76
CA GLY A 202 2.89 13.46 14.70
C GLY A 202 1.97 12.41 14.08
N PHE A 203 1.44 12.60 12.87
CA PHE A 203 0.67 11.64 12.12
C PHE A 203 1.17 11.52 10.68
N TYR A 204 1.22 10.30 10.14
CA TYR A 204 1.70 10.02 8.79
C TYR A 204 0.56 10.18 7.77
N ASP A 205 0.15 11.43 7.57
CA ASP A 205 -0.87 11.81 6.60
C ASP A 205 -0.29 11.95 5.17
N TYR A 206 -1.12 12.40 4.24
CA TYR A 206 -0.73 12.60 2.84
C TYR A 206 0.45 13.56 2.69
N GLU A 207 0.46 14.66 3.45
CA GLU A 207 1.54 15.65 3.41
C GLU A 207 2.84 15.07 3.99
N ALA A 208 2.77 14.34 5.10
CA ALA A 208 3.92 13.66 5.69
C ALA A 208 4.50 12.56 4.78
N LYS A 209 3.67 11.94 3.91
CA LYS A 209 4.09 10.91 2.95
C LYS A 209 4.83 11.48 1.73
N TYR A 210 4.38 12.61 1.19
CA TYR A 210 4.80 13.06 -0.14
C TYR A 210 5.47 14.43 -0.16
N ALA A 211 5.30 15.28 0.89
CA ALA A 211 6.03 16.54 0.98
C ALA A 211 7.51 16.31 1.30
N ALA A 212 8.38 17.06 0.63
CA ALA A 212 9.83 16.99 0.89
C ALA A 212 10.14 17.26 2.37
N GLY A 213 10.68 16.25 3.07
CA GLY A 213 11.00 16.33 4.48
C GLY A 213 9.79 16.28 5.43
N GLY A 214 8.64 15.77 5.01
CA GLY A 214 7.45 15.54 5.85
C GLY A 214 7.65 14.50 6.92
N SER A 215 8.54 13.53 6.69
CA SER A 215 8.95 12.49 7.65
C SER A 215 10.46 12.29 7.67
N ILE A 216 10.95 11.64 8.70
CA ILE A 216 12.33 11.13 8.83
C ILE A 216 12.25 9.60 8.80
N HIS A 217 13.10 8.98 8.00
CA HIS A 217 13.20 7.54 7.89
C HIS A 217 14.45 7.05 8.61
N LEU A 218 14.28 6.06 9.49
CA LEU A 218 15.39 5.48 10.25
C LEU A 218 15.59 4.02 9.86
N ILE A 219 16.80 3.70 9.42
CA ILE A 219 17.23 2.36 9.04
C ILE A 219 18.56 2.08 9.74
N PRO A 220 18.65 1.14 10.70
CA PRO A 220 17.54 0.34 11.26
C PRO A 220 16.60 1.14 12.17
N PRO A 221 15.37 0.63 12.41
CA PRO A 221 14.43 1.18 13.39
C PRO A 221 15.00 1.20 14.82
N ARG A 222 14.53 2.13 15.64
CA ARG A 222 14.90 2.27 17.08
C ARG A 222 14.14 1.28 17.95
N LEU A 223 14.30 0.00 17.68
CA LEU A 223 13.63 -1.11 18.36
C LEU A 223 14.67 -2.10 18.93
N SER A 224 14.26 -2.85 19.94
CA SER A 224 15.07 -4.00 20.38
C SER A 224 15.12 -5.06 19.26
N ALA A 225 16.17 -5.87 19.22
CA ALA A 225 16.31 -6.92 18.21
C ALA A 225 15.13 -7.92 18.23
N SER A 226 14.58 -8.23 19.42
CA SER A 226 13.42 -9.12 19.54
C SER A 226 12.14 -8.49 19.01
N THR A 227 11.90 -7.22 19.30
CA THR A 227 10.74 -6.46 18.81
C THR A 227 10.81 -6.30 17.29
N LEU A 228 11.98 -5.93 16.76
CA LEU A 228 12.19 -5.80 15.31
C LEU A 228 11.93 -7.14 14.60
N LYS A 229 12.45 -8.24 15.15
CA LYS A 229 12.19 -9.57 14.59
C LYS A 229 10.69 -9.89 14.57
N ALA A 230 9.97 -9.65 15.67
CA ALA A 230 8.52 -9.90 15.75
C ALA A 230 7.74 -9.03 14.74
N ALA A 231 8.12 -7.75 14.56
CA ALA A 231 7.50 -6.85 13.60
C ALA A 231 7.73 -7.31 12.15
N VAL A 232 8.95 -7.70 11.82
CA VAL A 232 9.31 -8.22 10.50
C VAL A 232 8.59 -9.54 10.21
N ASP A 233 8.51 -10.46 11.17
CA ASP A 233 7.80 -11.73 11.03
C ASP A 233 6.29 -11.50 10.79
N ALA A 234 5.66 -10.56 11.52
CA ALA A 234 4.25 -10.22 11.32
C ALA A 234 3.99 -9.60 9.94
N ALA A 235 4.84 -8.66 9.50
CA ALA A 235 4.77 -8.03 8.20
C ALA A 235 4.94 -9.05 7.06
N TYR A 236 5.93 -9.92 7.16
CA TYR A 236 6.19 -10.95 6.17
C TYR A 236 4.99 -11.93 6.04
N ARG A 237 4.47 -12.41 7.16
CA ARG A 237 3.29 -13.28 7.18
C ARG A 237 2.06 -12.59 6.58
N ALA A 238 1.87 -11.29 6.83
CA ALA A 238 0.79 -10.51 6.25
C ALA A 238 0.92 -10.42 4.71
N CYS A 239 2.12 -10.22 4.19
CA CYS A 239 2.39 -10.26 2.75
C CYS A 239 2.12 -11.67 2.18
N GLN A 240 2.53 -12.73 2.88
CA GLN A 240 2.33 -14.12 2.42
C GLN A 240 0.86 -14.50 2.34
N ILE A 241 0.05 -14.17 3.37
CA ILE A 241 -1.35 -14.60 3.42
C ILE A 241 -2.23 -13.94 2.38
N VAL A 242 -1.90 -12.73 1.92
CA VAL A 242 -2.59 -12.11 0.79
C VAL A 242 -2.10 -12.65 -0.57
N GLY A 243 -1.10 -13.51 -0.59
CA GLY A 243 -0.55 -14.11 -1.81
C GLY A 243 0.37 -13.16 -2.60
N SER A 244 1.10 -12.30 -1.91
CA SER A 244 1.92 -11.26 -2.53
C SER A 244 3.08 -11.81 -3.36
N THR A 245 3.35 -11.14 -4.47
CA THR A 245 4.44 -11.44 -5.39
C THR A 245 5.05 -10.13 -5.89
N GLY A 246 6.31 -10.17 -6.34
CA GLY A 246 7.04 -8.97 -6.76
C GLY A 246 7.47 -8.12 -5.55
N LEU A 247 7.36 -6.82 -5.68
CA LEU A 247 7.65 -5.86 -4.60
C LEU A 247 6.35 -5.47 -3.92
N VAL A 248 6.24 -5.75 -2.63
CA VAL A 248 5.10 -5.38 -1.78
C VAL A 248 5.61 -4.76 -0.49
N ARG A 249 4.74 -4.07 0.24
CA ARG A 249 5.09 -3.40 1.49
C ARG A 249 3.98 -3.57 2.53
N ALA A 250 4.33 -4.06 3.71
CA ALA A 250 3.44 -4.08 4.84
C ALA A 250 3.73 -2.89 5.76
N ASP A 251 2.68 -2.17 6.14
CA ASP A 251 2.74 -1.05 7.07
C ASP A 251 2.16 -1.50 8.43
N LEU A 252 2.86 -1.17 9.51
CA LEU A 252 2.52 -1.64 10.86
C LEU A 252 2.88 -0.61 11.93
N ARG A 253 2.28 -0.76 13.10
CA ARG A 253 2.70 -0.01 14.29
C ARG A 253 3.25 -0.97 15.34
N VAL A 254 4.21 -0.48 16.11
CA VAL A 254 4.74 -1.18 17.28
C VAL A 254 4.34 -0.39 18.52
N ASP A 255 3.56 -1.01 19.40
CA ASP A 255 3.09 -0.35 20.62
C ASP A 255 4.22 -0.17 21.65
N PRO A 256 4.00 0.60 22.74
CA PRO A 256 5.00 0.83 23.78
C PRO A 256 5.48 -0.45 24.47
N GLU A 257 4.67 -1.52 24.46
CA GLU A 257 5.00 -2.84 25.00
C GLU A 257 5.82 -3.69 24.02
N GLY A 258 6.09 -3.17 22.82
CA GLY A 258 6.88 -3.83 21.78
C GLY A 258 6.09 -4.86 20.95
N ARG A 259 4.76 -4.82 20.97
CA ARG A 259 3.90 -5.70 20.15
C ARG A 259 3.65 -5.09 18.78
N PRO A 260 3.90 -5.81 17.67
CA PRO A 260 3.59 -5.34 16.34
C PRO A 260 2.09 -5.48 16.01
N TRP A 261 1.57 -4.54 15.22
CA TRP A 261 0.19 -4.49 14.75
C TRP A 261 0.16 -4.13 13.27
N VAL A 262 -0.13 -5.11 12.40
CA VAL A 262 -0.19 -4.90 10.96
C VAL A 262 -1.42 -4.07 10.61
N LEU A 263 -1.21 -2.99 9.86
CA LEU A 263 -2.26 -2.09 9.42
C LEU A 263 -2.80 -2.49 8.04
N GLU A 264 -1.90 -2.65 7.07
CA GLU A 264 -2.22 -2.93 5.66
C GLU A 264 -1.04 -3.52 4.91
N VAL A 265 -1.32 -4.09 3.74
CA VAL A 265 -0.33 -4.51 2.74
C VAL A 265 -0.57 -3.72 1.46
N ASN A 266 0.48 -3.10 0.93
CA ASN A 266 0.47 -2.36 -0.32
C ASN A 266 1.14 -3.21 -1.41
N THR A 267 0.42 -3.49 -2.48
CA THR A 267 0.85 -4.42 -3.56
C THR A 267 1.61 -3.75 -4.69
N LEU A 268 1.49 -2.43 -4.85
CA LEU A 268 2.23 -1.63 -5.82
C LEU A 268 2.81 -0.39 -5.14
N PRO A 269 3.82 -0.56 -4.28
CA PRO A 269 4.41 0.57 -3.54
C PRO A 269 5.03 1.60 -4.49
N GLY A 270 5.00 2.87 -4.09
CA GLY A 270 5.57 3.97 -4.86
C GLY A 270 7.02 3.73 -5.26
N MET A 271 7.38 4.18 -6.45
CA MET A 271 8.69 4.02 -7.08
C MET A 271 9.37 5.38 -7.35
N THR A 272 9.13 6.37 -6.48
CA THR A 272 9.83 7.65 -6.53
C THR A 272 11.15 7.60 -5.75
N ALA A 273 11.99 8.61 -5.89
CA ALA A 273 13.27 8.72 -5.16
C ALA A 273 13.09 8.78 -3.62
N THR A 274 11.90 9.17 -3.14
CA THR A 274 11.57 9.27 -1.71
C THR A 274 10.64 8.15 -1.23
N SER A 275 10.38 7.15 -2.08
CA SER A 275 9.49 6.05 -1.75
C SER A 275 10.18 5.02 -0.87
N LEU A 276 9.47 4.54 0.15
CA LEU A 276 9.97 3.64 1.19
C LEU A 276 10.50 2.30 0.66
N ALA A 277 9.84 1.71 -0.34
CA ALA A 277 10.27 0.41 -0.87
C ALA A 277 11.60 0.50 -1.66
N PRO A 278 11.82 1.48 -2.56
CA PRO A 278 13.14 1.75 -3.14
C PRO A 278 14.22 2.08 -2.11
N GLU A 279 13.87 2.85 -1.05
CA GLU A 279 14.80 3.16 0.04
C GLU A 279 15.23 1.91 0.81
N ALA A 280 14.29 1.01 1.12
CA ALA A 280 14.59 -0.29 1.74
C ALA A 280 15.47 -1.15 0.84
N ALA A 281 15.23 -1.16 -0.48
CA ALA A 281 16.05 -1.86 -1.46
C ALA A 281 17.47 -1.29 -1.52
N GLN A 282 17.62 0.03 -1.49
CA GLN A 282 18.92 0.70 -1.44
C GLN A 282 19.69 0.35 -0.15
N ALA A 283 19.01 0.32 0.99
CA ALA A 283 19.59 -0.11 2.26
C ALA A 283 20.04 -1.60 2.24
N ALA A 284 19.42 -2.43 1.40
CA ALA A 284 19.85 -3.80 1.13
C ALA A 284 20.96 -3.91 0.07
N GLY A 285 21.48 -2.79 -0.44
CA GLY A 285 22.56 -2.74 -1.44
C GLY A 285 22.10 -2.84 -2.90
N LEU A 286 20.80 -2.74 -3.18
CA LEU A 286 20.25 -2.73 -4.54
C LEU A 286 20.15 -1.31 -5.06
N THR A 287 20.71 -1.03 -6.24
CA THR A 287 20.40 0.22 -6.95
C THR A 287 18.96 0.21 -7.44
N PHE A 288 18.42 1.38 -7.75
CA PHE A 288 17.07 1.49 -8.31
C PHE A 288 16.91 0.72 -9.63
N ASP A 289 17.93 0.78 -10.49
CA ASP A 289 17.94 0.03 -11.76
C ASP A 289 17.97 -1.49 -11.53
N GLN A 290 18.72 -1.96 -10.53
CA GLN A 290 18.72 -3.38 -10.15
C GLN A 290 17.37 -3.81 -9.59
N LEU A 291 16.69 -2.96 -8.81
CA LEU A 291 15.34 -3.24 -8.32
C LEU A 291 14.35 -3.37 -9.48
N VAL A 292 14.34 -2.39 -10.40
CA VAL A 292 13.48 -2.40 -11.59
C VAL A 292 13.78 -3.62 -12.47
N GLY A 293 15.07 -3.92 -12.70
CA GLY A 293 15.49 -5.08 -13.48
C GLY A 293 14.98 -6.41 -12.89
N ARG A 294 15.13 -6.62 -11.58
CA ARG A 294 14.63 -7.83 -10.90
C ARG A 294 13.13 -8.00 -11.04
N LEU A 295 12.36 -6.92 -10.90
CA LEU A 295 10.91 -6.97 -11.04
C LEU A 295 10.48 -7.29 -12.46
N LEU A 296 11.26 -6.90 -13.46
CA LEU A 296 11.02 -7.24 -14.86
C LEU A 296 11.42 -8.70 -15.18
N GLU A 297 12.60 -9.14 -14.74
CA GLU A 297 13.16 -10.48 -15.04
C GLU A 297 12.27 -11.63 -14.56
N ARG A 298 11.56 -11.43 -13.46
CA ARG A 298 10.60 -12.40 -12.91
C ARG A 298 9.58 -12.88 -13.94
N HIS A 299 9.19 -12.05 -14.88
CA HIS A 299 8.16 -12.32 -15.88
C HIS A 299 8.72 -12.83 -17.22
N LEU A 300 10.04 -13.02 -17.29
CA LEU A 300 10.72 -13.54 -18.49
C LEU A 300 10.91 -15.07 -18.46
N HIS A 301 10.55 -15.71 -17.36
CA HIS A 301 10.62 -17.15 -17.09
C HIS A 301 9.26 -17.72 -16.78
#